data_68d5a5b53b231ff46aee2e54f20089bc
#
_entry.id   68d5a5b53b231ff46aee2e54f20089bc
#
_cell.length_a   1.000
_cell.length_b   1.000
_cell.length_c   1.000
_cell.angle_alpha   90.00
_cell.angle_beta   90.00
_cell.angle_gamma   90.00
#
_symmetry.space_group_name_H-M   'P 1'
#
loop_
_entity.id
_entity.type
_entity.pdbx_description
1 polymer ?
#
loop_
_entity_poly.entity_id
_entity_poly.type
_entity_poly.pdbx_seq_one_letter_code
_entity_poly.pdbx_strand_id
1 'polypeptide(L)'
;MRRSVIPTIAHRLAILCYVVFALFPLFWLLKVSVTPNDLLYTEGVRMWPSRTTWEHYSFVLQHSDFPTFFENSLIVSASTAIAVTICASLSGYALSRFNFRGKYWIVALMLLTQMFPLVMLVAPIFKILTPLHLTNSLTGLVIVYTAFNVPFATFLMQSFFDGIPKDLEEAAMIDGATQFTAFRQIILPLTLPGIAATLGFVFTAAWSELLFALMLINGNQAATFPVGLLTFVSKFSVDFGQMMAAGVMALIPAALFFLLIQRYLVQGLTAGAVKG
;
A
#
# COMPACT_ATOMS: atom_id res chain seq x y z
N MET A 1 30.22 32.54 16.90
CA MET A 1 29.54 31.34 17.44
C MET A 1 30.12 30.09 16.79
N ARG A 2 30.96 29.33 17.45
CA ARG A 2 31.46 28.03 16.95
C ARG A 2 30.31 27.01 17.07
N ARG A 3 29.65 26.71 15.99
CA ARG A 3 28.78 25.53 15.93
C ARG A 3 29.64 24.31 16.22
N SER A 4 29.39 23.64 17.33
CA SER A 4 30.14 22.46 17.73
C SER A 4 30.03 21.38 16.62
N VAL A 5 31.17 20.97 16.07
CA VAL A 5 31.28 19.97 14.99
C VAL A 5 30.83 18.58 15.49
N ILE A 6 30.99 18.32 16.80
CA ILE A 6 30.65 17.05 17.46
C ILE A 6 29.18 16.63 17.27
N PRO A 7 28.15 17.50 17.51
CA PRO A 7 26.76 17.08 17.28
C PRO A 7 26.44 16.80 15.79
N THR A 8 27.17 17.43 14.87
CA THR A 8 26.99 17.19 13.42
C THR A 8 27.55 15.82 13.00
N ILE A 9 28.68 15.41 13.55
CA ILE A 9 29.30 14.10 13.29
C ILE A 9 28.42 12.98 13.89
N ALA A 10 28.06 13.13 15.18
CA ALA A 10 27.18 12.15 15.84
C ALA A 10 25.83 11.97 15.10
N HIS A 11 25.24 13.07 14.64
CA HIS A 11 24.01 13.02 13.85
C HIS A 11 24.19 12.28 12.51
N ARG A 12 25.29 12.54 11.79
CA ARG A 12 25.58 11.83 10.52
C ARG A 12 25.83 10.34 10.74
N LEU A 13 26.55 9.99 11.81
CA LEU A 13 26.78 8.59 12.17
C LEU A 13 25.46 7.88 12.53
N ALA A 14 24.60 8.53 13.30
CA ALA A 14 23.27 7.99 13.62
C ALA A 14 22.43 7.74 12.35
N ILE A 15 22.42 8.69 11.41
CA ILE A 15 21.74 8.52 10.12
C ILE A 15 22.35 7.35 9.35
N LEU A 16 23.68 7.25 9.26
CA LEU A 16 24.36 6.16 8.56
C LEU A 16 24.00 4.81 9.17
N CYS A 17 24.08 4.67 10.50
CA CYS A 17 23.67 3.44 11.18
C CYS A 17 22.21 3.07 10.90
N TYR A 18 21.32 4.05 10.93
CA TYR A 18 19.90 3.82 10.61
C TYR A 18 19.71 3.36 9.17
N VAL A 19 20.38 4.01 8.21
CA VAL A 19 20.29 3.62 6.79
C VAL A 19 20.84 2.22 6.57
N VAL A 20 21.99 1.86 7.14
CA VAL A 20 22.57 0.53 7.06
C VAL A 20 21.61 -0.52 7.66
N PHE A 21 21.06 -0.25 8.83
CA PHE A 21 20.09 -1.12 9.49
C PHE A 21 18.83 -1.31 8.64
N ALA A 22 18.28 -0.23 8.07
CA ALA A 22 17.08 -0.29 7.24
C ALA A 22 17.30 -1.02 5.90
N LEU A 23 18.48 -0.87 5.29
CA LEU A 23 18.81 -1.51 4.01
C LEU A 23 19.30 -2.95 4.16
N PHE A 24 19.74 -3.36 5.35
CA PHE A 24 20.30 -4.70 5.58
C PHE A 24 19.34 -5.83 5.18
N PRO A 25 18.04 -5.82 5.57
CA PRO A 25 17.10 -6.87 5.15
C PRO A 25 16.92 -6.94 3.62
N LEU A 26 16.90 -5.79 2.95
CA LEU A 26 16.78 -5.73 1.48
C LEU A 26 18.04 -6.26 0.80
N PHE A 27 19.20 -5.89 1.33
CA PHE A 27 20.48 -6.45 0.89
C PHE A 27 20.50 -7.98 1.05
N TRP A 28 20.05 -8.49 2.21
CA TRP A 28 20.02 -9.93 2.49
C TRP A 28 19.06 -10.67 1.56
N LEU A 29 17.89 -10.11 1.29
CA LEU A 29 16.92 -10.64 0.35
C LEU A 29 17.54 -10.74 -1.07
N LEU A 30 18.18 -9.67 -1.52
CA LEU A 30 18.89 -9.65 -2.81
C LEU A 30 20.05 -10.67 -2.84
N LYS A 31 20.84 -10.77 -1.77
CA LYS A 31 21.93 -11.75 -1.64
C LYS A 31 21.40 -13.18 -1.77
N VAL A 32 20.33 -13.54 -1.07
CA VAL A 32 19.77 -14.89 -1.12
C VAL A 32 19.19 -15.18 -2.50
N SER A 33 18.54 -14.21 -3.15
CA SER A 33 17.94 -14.40 -4.48
C SER A 33 18.95 -14.72 -5.60
N VAL A 34 20.21 -14.36 -5.42
CA VAL A 34 21.29 -14.66 -6.37
C VAL A 34 22.24 -15.75 -5.89
N THR A 35 21.99 -16.37 -4.73
CA THR A 35 22.83 -17.46 -4.20
C THR A 35 22.31 -18.80 -4.68
N PRO A 36 23.13 -19.65 -5.34
CA PRO A 36 22.74 -21.00 -5.73
C PRO A 36 22.26 -21.85 -4.55
N ASN A 37 21.28 -22.73 -4.77
CA ASN A 37 20.68 -23.55 -3.71
C ASN A 37 21.68 -24.42 -2.96
N ASP A 38 22.74 -24.92 -3.62
CA ASP A 38 23.81 -25.70 -3.01
C ASP A 38 24.67 -24.89 -2.01
N LEU A 39 24.73 -23.58 -2.19
CA LEU A 39 25.49 -22.66 -1.34
C LEU A 39 24.68 -22.03 -0.23
N LEU A 40 23.34 -21.98 -0.34
CA LEU A 40 22.47 -21.35 0.66
C LEU A 40 22.65 -21.95 2.06
N TYR A 41 22.90 -23.26 2.16
CA TYR A 41 23.04 -23.98 3.41
C TYR A 41 24.49 -24.28 3.79
N THR A 42 25.44 -24.19 2.85
CA THR A 42 26.83 -24.54 3.09
C THR A 42 27.74 -23.35 3.42
N GLU A 43 27.45 -22.16 2.86
CA GLU A 43 28.26 -20.95 3.12
C GLU A 43 27.84 -20.16 4.36
N GLY A 44 26.75 -20.54 5.03
CA GLY A 44 26.30 -19.89 6.27
C GLY A 44 26.05 -18.38 6.12
N VAL A 45 26.53 -17.60 7.09
CA VAL A 45 26.30 -16.13 7.19
C VAL A 45 27.32 -15.32 6.38
N ARG A 46 27.79 -15.83 5.25
CA ARG A 46 28.69 -15.08 4.39
C ARG A 46 27.98 -13.87 3.78
N MET A 47 28.63 -12.69 3.77
CA MET A 47 28.00 -11.44 3.30
C MET A 47 27.70 -11.46 1.81
N TRP A 48 28.52 -12.10 0.97
CA TRP A 48 28.28 -12.29 -0.45
C TRP A 48 28.64 -13.71 -0.87
N PRO A 49 27.86 -14.38 -1.73
CA PRO A 49 28.10 -15.75 -2.11
C PRO A 49 29.39 -15.88 -2.95
N SER A 50 30.06 -17.05 -2.85
CA SER A 50 31.25 -17.34 -3.65
C SER A 50 30.94 -17.44 -5.16
N ARG A 51 29.72 -17.84 -5.51
CA ARG A 51 29.17 -17.93 -6.86
C ARG A 51 27.76 -17.36 -6.89
N THR A 52 27.41 -16.62 -7.92
CA THR A 52 26.05 -16.08 -8.12
C THR A 52 25.33 -16.81 -9.25
N THR A 53 24.01 -16.86 -9.18
CA THR A 53 23.14 -17.44 -10.21
C THR A 53 21.94 -16.53 -10.51
N TRP A 54 21.44 -16.61 -11.75
CA TRP A 54 20.18 -16.00 -12.18
C TRP A 54 19.09 -17.05 -12.42
N GLU A 55 19.36 -18.32 -12.12
CA GLU A 55 18.43 -19.45 -12.32
C GLU A 55 17.12 -19.25 -11.57
N HIS A 56 17.16 -18.71 -10.36
CA HIS A 56 15.95 -18.43 -9.55
C HIS A 56 15.01 -17.46 -10.26
N TYR A 57 15.56 -16.39 -10.85
CA TYR A 57 14.77 -15.43 -11.60
C TYR A 57 14.21 -16.02 -12.89
N SER A 58 15.01 -16.81 -13.63
CA SER A 58 14.53 -17.47 -14.84
C SER A 58 13.46 -18.49 -14.53
N PHE A 59 13.59 -19.25 -13.43
CA PHE A 59 12.57 -20.18 -12.99
C PHE A 59 11.26 -19.46 -12.63
N VAL A 60 11.32 -18.42 -11.81
CA VAL A 60 10.14 -17.64 -11.39
C VAL A 60 9.42 -17.04 -12.58
N LEU A 61 10.14 -16.56 -13.60
CA LEU A 61 9.54 -15.92 -14.78
C LEU A 61 9.01 -16.90 -15.82
N GLN A 62 9.64 -18.08 -15.96
CA GLN A 62 9.39 -18.96 -17.11
C GLN A 62 8.74 -20.30 -16.72
N HIS A 63 8.93 -20.75 -15.47
CA HIS A 63 8.53 -22.07 -15.02
C HIS A 63 7.58 -22.05 -13.82
N SER A 64 7.07 -20.87 -13.44
CA SER A 64 6.07 -20.72 -12.38
C SER A 64 4.91 -19.85 -12.81
N ASP A 65 3.81 -19.90 -12.04
CA ASP A 65 2.63 -19.03 -12.24
C ASP A 65 2.84 -17.60 -11.67
N PHE A 66 4.04 -17.28 -11.18
CA PHE A 66 4.31 -16.01 -10.53
C PHE A 66 4.04 -14.77 -11.41
N PRO A 67 4.32 -14.77 -12.74
CA PRO A 67 3.94 -13.65 -13.60
C PRO A 67 2.43 -13.35 -13.57
N THR A 68 1.59 -14.38 -13.57
CA THR A 68 0.13 -14.24 -13.44
C THR A 68 -0.25 -13.66 -12.07
N PHE A 69 0.36 -14.16 -10.98
CA PHE A 69 0.12 -13.63 -9.62
C PHE A 69 0.53 -12.18 -9.49
N PHE A 70 1.63 -11.80 -10.13
CA PHE A 70 2.15 -10.44 -10.14
C PHE A 70 1.21 -9.49 -10.91
N GLU A 71 0.74 -9.89 -12.09
CA GLU A 71 -0.24 -9.15 -12.88
C GLU A 71 -1.56 -8.97 -12.12
N ASN A 72 -2.08 -10.06 -11.54
CA ASN A 72 -3.29 -10.01 -10.70
C ASN A 72 -3.14 -9.01 -9.55
N SER A 73 -2.00 -9.03 -8.87
CA SER A 73 -1.72 -8.08 -7.79
C SER A 73 -1.70 -6.63 -8.27
N LEU A 74 -1.11 -6.35 -9.43
CA LEU A 74 -1.13 -5.01 -10.01
C LEU A 74 -2.55 -4.56 -10.32
N ILE A 75 -3.36 -5.42 -10.93
CA ILE A 75 -4.75 -5.13 -11.26
C ILE A 75 -5.56 -4.86 -10.00
N VAL A 76 -5.48 -5.75 -9.00
CA VAL A 76 -6.24 -5.62 -7.75
C VAL A 76 -5.82 -4.36 -6.99
N SER A 77 -4.51 -4.15 -6.82
CA SER A 77 -4.01 -3.01 -6.03
C SER A 77 -4.30 -1.67 -6.70
N ALA A 78 -4.09 -1.56 -8.01
CA ALA A 78 -4.38 -0.34 -8.75
C ALA A 78 -5.89 -0.04 -8.77
N SER A 79 -6.72 -1.05 -9.05
CA SER A 79 -8.18 -0.87 -9.07
C SER A 79 -8.72 -0.48 -7.69
N THR A 80 -8.25 -1.14 -6.62
CA THR A 80 -8.62 -0.81 -5.24
C THR A 80 -8.17 0.62 -4.89
N ALA A 81 -6.92 0.98 -5.20
CA ALA A 81 -6.41 2.32 -4.89
C ALA A 81 -7.22 3.43 -5.56
N ILE A 82 -7.58 3.23 -6.83
CA ILE A 82 -8.41 4.19 -7.58
C ILE A 82 -9.82 4.27 -6.97
N ALA A 83 -10.48 3.12 -6.76
CA ALA A 83 -11.84 3.06 -6.23
C ALA A 83 -11.94 3.72 -4.84
N VAL A 84 -11.02 3.33 -3.93
CA VAL A 84 -10.96 3.90 -2.59
C VAL A 84 -10.69 5.39 -2.61
N THR A 85 -9.74 5.86 -3.44
CA THR A 85 -9.39 7.29 -3.50
C THR A 85 -10.55 8.12 -4.01
N ILE A 86 -11.32 7.64 -4.98
CA ILE A 86 -12.54 8.32 -5.44
C ILE A 86 -13.57 8.40 -4.31
N CYS A 87 -13.88 7.26 -3.67
CA CYS A 87 -14.83 7.21 -2.55
C CYS A 87 -14.38 8.12 -1.40
N ALA A 88 -13.10 8.04 -1.03
CA ALA A 88 -12.51 8.82 0.07
C ALA A 88 -12.47 10.32 -0.23
N SER A 89 -12.22 10.71 -1.48
CA SER A 89 -12.27 12.14 -1.87
C SER A 89 -13.67 12.71 -1.73
N LEU A 90 -14.69 11.99 -2.15
CA LEU A 90 -16.08 12.44 -2.04
C LEU A 90 -16.56 12.44 -0.58
N SER A 91 -16.34 11.34 0.14
CA SER A 91 -16.76 11.22 1.55
C SER A 91 -15.96 12.13 2.48
N GLY A 92 -14.64 12.25 2.29
CA GLY A 92 -13.77 13.13 3.06
C GLY A 92 -14.13 14.61 2.86
N TYR A 93 -14.40 15.01 1.61
CA TYR A 93 -14.92 16.36 1.32
C TYR A 93 -16.26 16.61 2.01
N ALA A 94 -17.20 15.66 1.92
CA ALA A 94 -18.50 15.78 2.58
C ALA A 94 -18.36 15.92 4.11
N LEU A 95 -17.50 15.11 4.72
CA LEU A 95 -17.24 15.19 6.16
C LEU A 95 -16.50 16.48 6.56
N SER A 96 -15.65 17.03 5.71
CA SER A 96 -14.93 18.27 5.99
C SER A 96 -15.83 19.51 5.88
N ARG A 97 -16.66 19.59 4.84
CA ARG A 97 -17.38 20.81 4.47
C ARG A 97 -18.80 20.90 5.01
N PHE A 98 -19.50 19.78 5.14
CA PHE A 98 -20.89 19.77 5.50
C PHE A 98 -21.14 19.37 6.95
N ASN A 99 -22.11 20.06 7.58
CA ASN A 99 -22.72 19.66 8.83
C ASN A 99 -24.12 19.11 8.53
N PHE A 100 -24.30 17.80 8.64
CA PHE A 100 -25.57 17.12 8.39
C PHE A 100 -25.97 16.21 9.55
N ARG A 101 -27.27 15.95 9.66
CA ARG A 101 -27.80 15.01 10.67
C ARG A 101 -27.24 13.60 10.41
N GLY A 102 -26.69 12.97 11.46
CA GLY A 102 -26.13 11.63 11.35
C GLY A 102 -24.62 11.58 11.05
N LYS A 103 -23.94 12.70 10.78
CA LYS A 103 -22.48 12.76 10.58
C LYS A 103 -21.72 12.01 11.68
N TYR A 104 -22.08 12.27 12.94
CA TYR A 104 -21.47 11.59 14.09
C TYR A 104 -21.59 10.06 14.00
N TRP A 105 -22.77 9.54 13.66
CA TRP A 105 -23.01 8.11 13.57
C TRP A 105 -22.26 7.47 12.40
N ILE A 106 -22.11 8.16 11.27
CA ILE A 106 -21.31 7.68 10.13
C ILE A 106 -19.84 7.58 10.53
N VAL A 107 -19.29 8.62 11.16
CA VAL A 107 -17.92 8.62 11.67
C VAL A 107 -17.71 7.51 12.70
N ALA A 108 -18.64 7.39 13.67
CA ALA A 108 -18.58 6.33 14.68
C ALA A 108 -18.62 4.93 14.06
N LEU A 109 -19.48 4.71 13.06
CA LEU A 109 -19.57 3.44 12.34
C LEU A 109 -18.26 3.12 11.59
N MET A 110 -17.68 4.11 10.88
CA MET A 110 -16.41 3.94 10.20
C MET A 110 -15.28 3.58 11.18
N LEU A 111 -15.21 4.23 12.34
CA LEU A 111 -14.24 3.89 13.39
C LEU A 111 -14.49 2.50 13.96
N LEU A 112 -15.74 2.13 14.18
CA LEU A 112 -16.11 0.82 14.69
C LEU A 112 -15.65 -0.30 13.74
N THR A 113 -15.81 -0.12 12.42
CA THR A 113 -15.36 -1.12 11.44
C THR A 113 -13.86 -1.37 11.50
N GLN A 114 -13.05 -0.37 11.87
CA GLN A 114 -11.60 -0.50 12.00
C GLN A 114 -11.15 -1.24 13.27
N MET A 115 -12.06 -1.41 14.24
CA MET A 115 -11.78 -2.13 15.51
C MET A 115 -11.98 -3.63 15.39
N PHE A 116 -12.65 -4.11 14.36
CA PHE A 116 -12.88 -5.54 14.16
C PHE A 116 -11.63 -6.26 13.68
N PRO A 117 -11.26 -7.40 14.31
CA PRO A 117 -10.19 -8.24 13.80
C PRO A 117 -10.55 -8.78 12.40
N LEU A 118 -9.74 -8.49 11.40
CA LEU A 118 -9.99 -8.89 10.00
C LEU A 118 -10.20 -10.41 9.84
N VAL A 119 -9.47 -11.21 10.62
CA VAL A 119 -9.58 -12.68 10.58
C VAL A 119 -11.00 -13.16 10.91
N MET A 120 -11.71 -12.49 11.81
CA MET A 120 -13.09 -12.86 12.18
C MET A 120 -14.10 -12.57 11.06
N LEU A 121 -13.76 -11.67 10.15
CA LEU A 121 -14.63 -11.26 9.05
C LEU A 121 -14.50 -12.13 7.80
N VAL A 122 -13.47 -12.98 7.73
CA VAL A 122 -13.22 -13.85 6.57
C VAL A 122 -14.43 -14.77 6.28
N ALA A 123 -14.92 -15.50 7.28
CA ALA A 123 -16.02 -16.45 7.09
C ALA A 123 -17.36 -15.77 6.73
N PRO A 124 -17.78 -14.69 7.38
CA PRO A 124 -18.96 -13.92 6.95
C PRO A 124 -18.84 -13.39 5.52
N ILE A 125 -17.68 -12.81 5.16
CA ILE A 125 -17.45 -12.25 3.83
C ILE A 125 -17.50 -13.35 2.76
N PHE A 126 -16.86 -14.49 3.01
CA PHE A 126 -16.94 -15.65 2.11
C PHE A 126 -18.40 -16.06 1.86
N LYS A 127 -19.23 -16.14 2.91
CA LYS A 127 -20.66 -16.46 2.80
C LYS A 127 -21.46 -15.42 2.01
N ILE A 128 -21.10 -14.15 2.09
CA ILE A 128 -21.76 -13.07 1.32
C ILE A 128 -21.34 -13.12 -0.15
N LEU A 129 -20.06 -13.36 -0.44
CA LEU A 129 -19.53 -13.34 -1.80
C LEU A 129 -19.88 -14.59 -2.61
N THR A 130 -20.07 -15.75 -1.94
CA THR A 130 -20.35 -17.02 -2.62
C THR A 130 -21.62 -16.97 -3.49
N PRO A 131 -22.80 -16.56 -2.99
CA PRO A 131 -24.01 -16.49 -3.80
C PRO A 131 -23.96 -15.40 -4.89
N LEU A 132 -23.05 -14.44 -4.76
CA LEU A 132 -22.81 -13.38 -5.74
C LEU A 132 -21.81 -13.81 -6.83
N HIS A 133 -21.27 -15.02 -6.77
CA HIS A 133 -20.20 -15.53 -7.65
C HIS A 133 -18.95 -14.64 -7.66
N LEU A 134 -18.64 -14.00 -6.52
CA LEU A 134 -17.50 -13.10 -6.33
C LEU A 134 -16.33 -13.75 -5.57
N THR A 135 -16.49 -14.99 -5.11
CA THR A 135 -15.36 -15.82 -4.66
C THR A 135 -14.53 -16.25 -5.87
N ASN A 136 -13.24 -16.51 -5.64
CA ASN A 136 -12.28 -16.87 -6.69
C ASN A 136 -12.24 -15.89 -7.87
N SER A 137 -12.36 -14.59 -7.59
CA SER A 137 -12.33 -13.52 -8.60
C SER A 137 -11.54 -12.30 -8.12
N LEU A 138 -10.83 -11.64 -9.04
CA LEU A 138 -10.14 -10.38 -8.75
C LEU A 138 -11.13 -9.27 -8.36
N THR A 139 -12.32 -9.26 -8.97
CA THR A 139 -13.38 -8.29 -8.63
C THR A 139 -13.83 -8.44 -7.18
N GLY A 140 -13.98 -9.67 -6.69
CA GLY A 140 -14.30 -9.94 -5.29
C GLY A 140 -13.24 -9.38 -4.34
N LEU A 141 -11.94 -9.57 -4.66
CA LEU A 141 -10.85 -8.98 -3.88
C LEU A 141 -10.89 -7.45 -3.90
N VAL A 142 -11.10 -6.83 -5.07
CA VAL A 142 -11.18 -5.36 -5.19
C VAL A 142 -12.32 -4.81 -4.32
N ILE A 143 -13.50 -5.46 -4.33
CA ILE A 143 -14.64 -5.03 -3.50
C ILE A 143 -14.32 -5.12 -2.02
N VAL A 144 -13.75 -6.24 -1.57
CA VAL A 144 -13.38 -6.45 -0.16
C VAL A 144 -12.32 -5.45 0.27
N TYR A 145 -11.24 -5.30 -0.50
CA TYR A 145 -10.17 -4.36 -0.16
C TYR A 145 -10.66 -2.91 -0.17
N THR A 146 -11.57 -2.56 -1.09
CA THR A 146 -12.20 -1.24 -1.12
C THR A 146 -12.99 -0.99 0.16
N ALA A 147 -13.84 -1.94 0.57
CA ALA A 147 -14.67 -1.81 1.76
C ALA A 147 -13.84 -1.57 3.03
N PHE A 148 -12.70 -2.26 3.20
CA PHE A 148 -11.84 -2.11 4.38
C PHE A 148 -10.97 -0.85 4.35
N ASN A 149 -10.57 -0.37 3.17
CA ASN A 149 -9.69 0.79 3.07
C ASN A 149 -10.44 2.13 3.03
N VAL A 150 -11.72 2.17 2.61
CA VAL A 150 -12.50 3.41 2.51
C VAL A 150 -12.58 4.18 3.82
N PRO A 151 -12.83 3.59 5.02
CA PRO A 151 -12.92 4.37 6.25
C PRO A 151 -11.64 5.12 6.57
N PHE A 152 -10.49 4.44 6.56
CA PHE A 152 -9.19 5.06 6.81
C PHE A 152 -8.87 6.15 5.79
N ALA A 153 -9.04 5.85 4.50
CA ALA A 153 -8.79 6.77 3.41
C ALA A 153 -9.70 8.01 3.48
N THR A 154 -10.95 7.86 3.93
CA THR A 154 -11.89 8.97 4.15
C THR A 154 -11.37 9.93 5.21
N PHE A 155 -10.89 9.43 6.35
CA PHE A 155 -10.29 10.30 7.38
C PHE A 155 -9.00 10.97 6.92
N LEU A 156 -8.19 10.25 6.16
CA LEU A 156 -6.98 10.83 5.58
C LEU A 156 -7.33 11.98 4.64
N MET A 157 -8.25 11.77 3.69
CA MET A 157 -8.71 12.82 2.77
C MET A 157 -9.41 13.98 3.49
N GLN A 158 -10.24 13.69 4.50
CA GLN A 158 -10.86 14.72 5.33
C GLN A 158 -9.80 15.64 5.95
N SER A 159 -8.72 15.08 6.51
CA SER A 159 -7.63 15.87 7.10
C SER A 159 -6.98 16.83 6.09
N PHE A 160 -6.82 16.39 4.82
CA PHE A 160 -6.31 17.26 3.76
C PHE A 160 -7.30 18.37 3.41
N PHE A 161 -8.60 18.06 3.30
CA PHE A 161 -9.62 19.08 3.03
C PHE A 161 -9.76 20.07 4.19
N ASP A 162 -9.66 19.62 5.43
CA ASP A 162 -9.71 20.49 6.62
C ASP A 162 -8.54 21.49 6.66
N GLY A 163 -7.42 21.17 5.99
CA GLY A 163 -6.28 22.05 5.84
C GLY A 163 -6.47 23.19 4.83
N ILE A 164 -7.50 23.15 3.98
CA ILE A 164 -7.78 24.15 2.96
C ILE A 164 -8.81 25.16 3.50
N PRO A 165 -8.52 26.49 3.48
CA PRO A 165 -9.47 27.53 3.91
C PRO A 165 -10.80 27.44 3.15
N LYS A 166 -11.90 27.56 3.85
CA LYS A 166 -13.26 27.55 3.24
C LYS A 166 -13.52 28.79 2.38
N ASP A 167 -12.86 29.89 2.70
CA ASP A 167 -12.98 31.17 1.99
C ASP A 167 -12.71 31.04 0.47
N LEU A 168 -11.88 30.05 0.07
CA LEU A 168 -11.61 29.80 -1.35
C LEU A 168 -12.85 29.26 -2.10
N GLU A 169 -13.65 28.43 -1.42
CA GLU A 169 -14.90 27.93 -1.98
C GLU A 169 -15.97 29.03 -1.99
N GLU A 170 -16.04 29.81 -0.90
CA GLU A 170 -16.99 30.92 -0.78
C GLU A 170 -16.72 32.00 -1.83
N ALA A 171 -15.47 32.37 -2.04
CA ALA A 171 -15.10 33.31 -3.11
C ALA A 171 -15.51 32.80 -4.48
N ALA A 172 -15.26 31.53 -4.80
CA ALA A 172 -15.69 30.95 -6.08
C ALA A 172 -17.22 30.95 -6.24
N MET A 173 -17.97 30.71 -5.17
CA MET A 173 -19.45 30.78 -5.21
C MET A 173 -19.95 32.22 -5.42
N ILE A 174 -19.28 33.22 -4.86
CA ILE A 174 -19.57 34.65 -5.13
C ILE A 174 -19.34 34.97 -6.60
N ASP A 175 -18.28 34.40 -7.24
CA ASP A 175 -17.99 34.52 -8.66
C ASP A 175 -18.93 33.69 -9.56
N GLY A 176 -19.97 33.06 -9.00
CA GLY A 176 -21.01 32.32 -9.72
C GLY A 176 -20.73 30.84 -9.95
N ALA A 177 -19.66 30.27 -9.36
CA ALA A 177 -19.42 28.83 -9.44
C ALA A 177 -20.44 28.07 -8.59
N THR A 178 -20.86 26.89 -9.07
CA THR A 178 -21.58 25.93 -8.22
C THR A 178 -20.61 25.28 -7.23
N GLN A 179 -21.12 24.72 -6.13
CA GLN A 179 -20.28 24.00 -5.16
C GLN A 179 -19.49 22.83 -5.79
N PHE A 180 -20.09 22.12 -6.73
CA PHE A 180 -19.41 21.06 -7.46
C PHE A 180 -18.29 21.62 -8.38
N THR A 181 -18.51 22.78 -8.97
CA THR A 181 -17.49 23.48 -9.78
C THR A 181 -16.32 23.92 -8.91
N ALA A 182 -16.60 24.54 -7.75
CA ALA A 182 -15.58 24.93 -6.77
C ALA A 182 -14.79 23.70 -6.27
N PHE A 183 -15.47 22.60 -5.92
CA PHE A 183 -14.83 21.36 -5.55
C PHE A 183 -13.89 20.85 -6.64
N ARG A 184 -14.38 20.71 -7.88
CA ARG A 184 -13.63 20.10 -8.98
C ARG A 184 -12.45 20.96 -9.46
N GLN A 185 -12.66 22.28 -9.55
CA GLN A 185 -11.69 23.18 -10.21
C GLN A 185 -10.72 23.85 -9.23
N ILE A 186 -11.08 23.96 -7.94
CA ILE A 186 -10.26 24.64 -6.94
C ILE A 186 -9.79 23.66 -5.88
N ILE A 187 -10.72 23.01 -5.18
CA ILE A 187 -10.38 22.22 -4.00
C ILE A 187 -9.67 20.92 -4.37
N LEU A 188 -10.18 20.19 -5.34
CA LEU A 188 -9.60 18.91 -5.74
C LEU A 188 -8.14 19.06 -6.26
N PRO A 189 -7.79 20.05 -7.09
CA PRO A 189 -6.39 20.30 -7.46
C PRO A 189 -5.50 20.69 -6.27
N LEU A 190 -5.99 21.45 -5.31
CA LEU A 190 -5.25 21.80 -4.10
C LEU A 190 -5.01 20.59 -3.17
N THR A 191 -5.86 19.58 -3.25
CA THR A 191 -5.70 18.31 -2.49
C THR A 191 -4.91 17.24 -3.22
N LEU A 192 -4.28 17.52 -4.37
CA LEU A 192 -3.45 16.54 -5.09
C LEU A 192 -2.41 15.83 -4.20
N PRO A 193 -1.74 16.50 -3.25
CA PRO A 193 -0.85 15.81 -2.31
C PRO A 193 -1.61 14.74 -1.47
N GLY A 194 -2.81 15.06 -1.01
CA GLY A 194 -3.67 14.13 -0.27
C GLY A 194 -4.14 12.95 -1.11
N ILE A 195 -4.53 13.22 -2.35
CA ILE A 195 -4.92 12.20 -3.33
C ILE A 195 -3.76 11.24 -3.59
N ALA A 196 -2.56 11.77 -3.85
CA ALA A 196 -1.37 10.97 -4.09
C ALA A 196 -1.00 10.12 -2.85
N ALA A 197 -1.07 10.71 -1.65
CA ALA A 197 -0.83 9.99 -0.40
C ALA A 197 -1.84 8.85 -0.19
N THR A 198 -3.11 9.11 -0.44
CA THR A 198 -4.19 8.12 -0.31
C THR A 198 -4.01 6.98 -1.32
N LEU A 199 -3.76 7.30 -2.59
CA LEU A 199 -3.45 6.31 -3.62
C LEU A 199 -2.29 5.41 -3.21
N GLY A 200 -1.19 6.02 -2.72
CA GLY A 200 0.00 5.28 -2.31
C GLY A 200 -0.24 4.35 -1.13
N PHE A 201 -0.91 4.86 -0.12
CA PHE A 201 -1.23 4.08 1.06
C PHE A 201 -2.11 2.88 0.72
N VAL A 202 -3.20 3.11 -0.02
CA VAL A 202 -4.15 2.05 -0.38
C VAL A 202 -3.53 1.05 -1.36
N PHE A 203 -2.74 1.51 -2.34
CA PHE A 203 -2.01 0.62 -3.23
C PHE A 203 -1.09 -0.32 -2.44
N THR A 204 -0.30 0.22 -1.52
CA THR A 204 0.63 -0.59 -0.71
C THR A 204 -0.12 -1.56 0.21
N ALA A 205 -1.22 -1.13 0.82
CA ALA A 205 -2.06 -1.99 1.65
C ALA A 205 -2.67 -3.15 0.85
N ALA A 206 -3.23 -2.88 -0.33
CA ALA A 206 -3.79 -3.90 -1.20
C ALA A 206 -2.71 -4.81 -1.83
N TRP A 207 -1.53 -4.23 -2.15
CA TRP A 207 -0.39 -4.96 -2.70
C TRP A 207 0.14 -6.03 -1.76
N SER A 208 0.21 -5.73 -0.46
CA SER A 208 0.73 -6.64 0.56
C SER A 208 -0.33 -7.51 1.25
N GLU A 209 -1.61 -7.40 0.81
CA GLU A 209 -2.69 -8.13 1.45
C GLU A 209 -2.63 -9.63 1.12
N LEU A 210 -2.58 -10.46 2.16
CA LEU A 210 -2.47 -11.91 2.05
C LEU A 210 -3.73 -12.64 2.55
N LEU A 211 -4.37 -12.13 3.62
CA LEU A 211 -5.38 -12.87 4.37
C LEU A 211 -6.61 -13.18 3.52
N PHE A 212 -7.22 -12.14 2.94
CA PHE A 212 -8.41 -12.31 2.11
C PHE A 212 -8.08 -12.97 0.78
N ALA A 213 -6.91 -12.67 0.19
CA ALA A 213 -6.47 -13.36 -1.02
C ALA A 213 -6.35 -14.87 -0.79
N LEU A 214 -5.70 -15.29 0.30
CA LEU A 214 -5.54 -16.70 0.64
C LEU A 214 -6.87 -17.41 0.91
N MET A 215 -7.85 -16.71 1.50
CA MET A 215 -9.12 -17.30 1.93
C MET A 215 -10.22 -17.25 0.88
N LEU A 216 -10.19 -16.29 -0.03
CA LEU A 216 -11.23 -16.09 -1.05
C LEU A 216 -10.86 -16.67 -2.40
N ILE A 217 -9.57 -16.87 -2.66
CA ILE A 217 -9.07 -17.38 -3.95
C ILE A 217 -8.68 -18.85 -3.82
N ASN A 218 -9.19 -19.65 -4.76
CA ASN A 218 -8.84 -21.05 -4.92
C ASN A 218 -8.18 -21.27 -6.29
N GLY A 219 -6.96 -21.80 -6.29
CA GLY A 219 -6.20 -22.05 -7.52
C GLY A 219 -5.42 -20.85 -8.03
N ASN A 220 -4.67 -21.06 -9.11
CA ASN A 220 -3.62 -20.13 -9.53
C ASN A 220 -4.12 -18.97 -10.39
N GLN A 221 -5.27 -19.09 -11.06
CA GLN A 221 -5.71 -18.09 -12.04
C GLN A 221 -6.00 -16.70 -11.46
N ALA A 222 -6.53 -16.64 -10.25
CA ALA A 222 -6.88 -15.38 -9.58
C ALA A 222 -5.98 -15.08 -8.35
N ALA A 223 -4.96 -15.91 -8.10
CA ALA A 223 -4.04 -15.71 -6.98
C ALA A 223 -3.22 -14.42 -7.16
N THR A 224 -2.95 -13.75 -6.04
CA THR A 224 -2.09 -12.57 -5.96
C THR A 224 -0.67 -12.97 -5.56
N PHE A 225 0.32 -12.07 -5.75
CA PHE A 225 1.72 -12.42 -5.47
C PHE A 225 2.00 -12.83 -4.01
N PRO A 226 1.35 -12.25 -2.95
CA PRO A 226 1.56 -12.72 -1.59
C PRO A 226 1.14 -14.19 -1.41
N VAL A 227 0.05 -14.62 -2.04
CA VAL A 227 -0.36 -16.03 -2.09
C VAL A 227 0.64 -16.84 -2.91
N GLY A 228 1.09 -16.30 -4.03
CA GLY A 228 2.09 -16.92 -4.91
C GLY A 228 3.42 -17.19 -4.23
N LEU A 229 3.86 -16.35 -3.28
CA LEU A 229 5.08 -16.64 -2.50
C LEU A 229 4.96 -17.92 -1.67
N LEU A 230 3.77 -18.31 -1.26
CA LEU A 230 3.54 -19.52 -0.51
C LEU A 230 3.70 -20.79 -1.37
N THR A 231 3.66 -20.68 -2.70
CA THR A 231 3.89 -21.83 -3.60
C THR A 231 5.34 -22.34 -3.54
N PHE A 232 6.29 -21.50 -3.13
CA PHE A 232 7.69 -21.89 -2.90
C PHE A 232 7.91 -22.59 -1.54
N VAL A 233 6.86 -22.70 -0.70
CA VAL A 233 6.86 -23.40 0.58
C VAL A 233 6.16 -24.73 0.41
N SER A 234 6.91 -25.81 0.42
CA SER A 234 6.37 -27.18 0.42
C SER A 234 6.23 -27.72 1.85
N LYS A 235 5.61 -28.90 1.98
CA LYS A 235 5.46 -29.58 3.28
C LYS A 235 6.79 -29.90 3.96
N PHE A 236 7.85 -30.09 3.20
CA PHE A 236 9.15 -30.58 3.71
C PHE A 236 10.32 -29.66 3.42
N SER A 237 10.15 -28.65 2.59
CA SER A 237 11.22 -27.74 2.19
C SER A 237 10.70 -26.36 1.78
N VAL A 238 11.55 -25.37 1.89
CA VAL A 238 11.31 -24.00 1.36
C VAL A 238 12.39 -23.72 0.34
N ASP A 239 11.99 -23.36 -0.88
CA ASP A 239 12.95 -22.85 -1.89
C ASP A 239 13.20 -21.37 -1.64
N PHE A 240 14.16 -21.08 -0.76
CA PHE A 240 14.50 -19.72 -0.39
C PHE A 240 15.05 -18.91 -1.57
N GLY A 241 15.78 -19.53 -2.50
CA GLY A 241 16.32 -18.84 -3.66
C GLY A 241 15.23 -18.28 -4.57
N GLN A 242 14.26 -19.12 -4.94
CA GLN A 242 13.13 -18.73 -5.79
C GLN A 242 12.20 -17.77 -5.05
N MET A 243 11.87 -18.04 -3.78
CA MET A 243 11.02 -17.19 -2.97
C MET A 243 11.60 -15.78 -2.82
N MET A 244 12.92 -15.64 -2.58
CA MET A 244 13.58 -14.34 -2.47
C MET A 244 13.70 -13.64 -3.81
N ALA A 245 13.92 -14.36 -4.92
CA ALA A 245 13.88 -13.79 -6.26
C ALA A 245 12.51 -13.21 -6.60
N ALA A 246 11.44 -13.95 -6.31
CA ALA A 246 10.07 -13.47 -6.43
C ALA A 246 9.81 -12.25 -5.53
N GLY A 247 10.32 -12.27 -4.29
CA GLY A 247 10.23 -11.15 -3.34
C GLY A 247 10.95 -9.89 -3.85
N VAL A 248 12.15 -10.03 -4.45
CA VAL A 248 12.86 -8.88 -5.08
C VAL A 248 12.03 -8.28 -6.20
N MET A 249 11.44 -9.11 -7.07
CA MET A 249 10.58 -8.61 -8.14
C MET A 249 9.35 -7.91 -7.59
N ALA A 250 8.74 -8.44 -6.52
CA ALA A 250 7.59 -7.84 -5.87
C ALA A 250 7.89 -6.49 -5.17
N LEU A 251 9.13 -6.22 -4.80
CA LEU A 251 9.53 -4.91 -4.27
C LEU A 251 9.52 -3.80 -5.34
N ILE A 252 9.72 -4.13 -6.61
CA ILE A 252 9.88 -3.13 -7.68
C ILE A 252 8.64 -2.23 -7.82
N PRO A 253 7.40 -2.74 -7.96
CA PRO A 253 6.23 -1.88 -8.07
C PRO A 253 5.99 -1.02 -6.83
N ALA A 254 6.15 -1.58 -5.64
CA ALA A 254 5.99 -0.85 -4.40
C ALA A 254 7.02 0.29 -4.27
N ALA A 255 8.29 0.03 -4.60
CA ALA A 255 9.35 1.02 -4.59
C ALA A 255 9.12 2.11 -5.65
N LEU A 256 8.77 1.74 -6.88
CA LEU A 256 8.46 2.69 -7.95
C LEU A 256 7.26 3.57 -7.57
N PHE A 257 6.20 2.97 -7.03
CA PHE A 257 5.04 3.70 -6.59
C PHE A 257 5.39 4.69 -5.47
N PHE A 258 6.16 4.24 -4.48
CA PHE A 258 6.64 5.11 -3.39
C PHE A 258 7.50 6.27 -3.92
N LEU A 259 8.41 6.02 -4.85
CA LEU A 259 9.25 7.06 -5.48
C LEU A 259 8.41 8.13 -6.21
N LEU A 260 7.30 7.74 -6.82
CA LEU A 260 6.39 8.67 -7.50
C LEU A 260 5.62 9.56 -6.52
N ILE A 261 5.20 9.02 -5.36
CA ILE A 261 4.32 9.73 -4.43
C ILE A 261 5.07 10.42 -3.28
N GLN A 262 6.34 10.07 -2.98
CA GLN A 262 7.09 10.57 -1.83
C GLN A 262 7.13 12.11 -1.76
N ARG A 263 7.24 12.80 -2.89
CA ARG A 263 7.24 14.27 -2.96
C ARG A 263 5.93 14.87 -2.43
N TYR A 264 4.81 14.21 -2.64
CA TYR A 264 3.50 14.65 -2.16
C TYR A 264 3.29 14.32 -0.69
N LEU A 265 3.83 13.18 -0.21
CA LEU A 265 3.78 12.80 1.20
C LEU A 265 4.51 13.82 2.09
N VAL A 266 5.70 14.25 1.66
CA VAL A 266 6.49 15.24 2.41
C VAL A 266 5.75 16.58 2.49
N GLN A 267 5.11 17.03 1.41
CA GLN A 267 4.34 18.28 1.40
C GLN A 267 3.12 18.22 2.33
N GLY A 268 2.41 17.07 2.37
CA GLY A 268 1.25 16.88 3.24
C GLY A 268 1.60 16.85 4.72
N LEU A 269 2.70 16.19 5.09
CA LEU A 269 3.17 16.10 6.48
C LEU A 269 3.67 17.45 7.02
N THR A 270 4.33 18.25 6.17
CA THR A 270 4.84 19.57 6.57
C THR A 270 3.73 20.62 6.70
N ALA A 271 2.67 20.54 5.89
CA ALA A 271 1.51 21.43 6.00
C ALA A 271 0.74 21.24 7.34
N GLY A 272 0.74 20.02 7.90
CA GLY A 272 0.15 19.74 9.21
C GLY A 272 1.02 20.16 10.41
N ALA A 273 2.34 20.24 10.23
CA ALA A 273 3.31 20.54 11.30
C ALA A 273 3.53 22.05 11.56
N VAL A 274 3.07 22.93 10.67
CA VAL A 274 3.27 24.40 10.77
C VAL A 274 2.08 25.09 11.49
N LYS A 275 1.13 24.34 12.04
CA LYS A 275 0.10 24.88 12.96
C LYS A 275 0.64 24.93 14.40
N GLY A 276 1.71 25.67 14.61
CA GLY A 276 2.28 25.98 15.91
C GLY A 276 2.79 27.42 15.89
#